data_d9a640c21bb6b3446e338d8160b56c6c
#
_entry.id   d9a640c21bb6b3446e338d8160b56c6c
#
_cell.length_a   1.000
_cell.length_b   1.000
_cell.length_c   1.000
_cell.angle_alpha   90.00
_cell.angle_beta   90.00
_cell.angle_gamma   90.00
#
_symmetry.space_group_name_H-M   'P 1'
#
loop_
_entity.id
_entity.type
_entity.pdbx_description
1 polymer ?
#
loop_
_entity_poly.entity_id
_entity_poly.type
_entity_poly.pdbx_seq_one_letter_code
_entity_poly.pdbx_strand_id
1 'polypeptide(L)'
;LGLVGSEMCIRDRLKILQQYYSATNDQRVIRFMTNYFRYQLKTLPEKPLGNWTFWAEFRACDNLQAVYWLYNITGDSFLLDLGKLIHKQSFSFVDMVNRGDLRRINTIHCVNLAQGIKEPVIYYQQEPDKAYLDAVKRAFSDIRQFHGQPQGMYGGDEALHGNNPTQGSELCSAVELMYSLEKMVEITGDIDFADHLERIAFNALPTQISDDFMTKQYFQQANQVMVTRHRRNFDQDHGGTDNCFGLLTGYPCCASNMHQGWPKFTQSLWYATPDGGLAVTAYAPSEVTAKVAEGCMVTFCEDTYYPMDDKISFTLQSMDKKRKEVNFALQLRIPKWCKQAGISVNGQLLQHVEGGRMAVVDRIWKKGDRVELHLPMEVTADTWYENSVAIERGPLVFALKMEEKWEKKKFEEPWYGPYYYAVTPTEPWNYGLVDFNRSKANEHARVTIHPEKQSSIFPWNKENAPIEIRMKARLIPSWKLYNEMAGPQPYSFCSGGEGPETEITLIPYGCTTLRITEFPVVGASH
;
A
#
# COMPACT_ATOMS: atom_id res chain seq x y z
N LEU A 1 -20.11 -9.08 24.53
CA LEU A 1 -19.07 -9.12 23.46
C LEU A 1 -19.18 -10.43 22.71
N GLY A 2 -20.22 -10.55 21.88
CA GLY A 2 -20.52 -11.76 21.14
C GLY A 2 -19.92 -11.78 19.74
N LEU A 3 -18.60 -11.67 19.61
CA LEU A 3 -17.88 -11.98 18.38
C LEU A 3 -17.34 -13.43 18.41
N VAL A 4 -18.12 -14.32 18.98
CA VAL A 4 -17.75 -15.71 19.10
C VAL A 4 -18.20 -16.43 17.83
N GLY A 5 -17.24 -16.93 17.05
CA GLY A 5 -17.48 -17.91 16.02
C GLY A 5 -17.42 -17.40 14.58
N SER A 6 -16.93 -16.20 14.30
CA SER A 6 -16.62 -15.82 12.93
C SER A 6 -15.24 -16.38 12.53
N GLU A 7 -15.09 -16.81 11.27
CA GLU A 7 -13.80 -17.18 10.65
C GLU A 7 -12.74 -16.09 10.86
N MET A 8 -13.12 -14.81 10.93
CA MET A 8 -12.23 -13.71 11.28
C MET A 8 -11.52 -13.92 12.62
N CYS A 9 -12.25 -14.30 13.67
CA CYS A 9 -11.65 -14.53 15.00
C CYS A 9 -10.70 -15.73 15.00
N ILE A 10 -10.99 -16.75 14.21
CA ILE A 10 -10.15 -17.94 14.09
C ILE A 10 -8.87 -17.61 13.34
N ARG A 11 -8.97 -16.93 12.22
CA ARG A 11 -7.84 -16.45 11.44
C ARG A 11 -6.88 -15.61 12.27
N ASP A 12 -7.40 -14.62 12.99
CA ASP A 12 -6.59 -13.74 13.83
C ASP A 12 -5.88 -14.53 14.93
N ARG A 13 -6.55 -15.50 15.53
CA ARG A 13 -5.94 -16.42 16.51
C ARG A 13 -4.83 -17.27 15.89
N LEU A 14 -5.02 -17.79 14.67
CA LEU A 14 -3.99 -18.56 13.98
C LEU A 14 -2.75 -17.71 13.70
N LYS A 15 -2.94 -16.45 13.28
CA LYS A 15 -1.84 -15.51 13.07
C LYS A 15 -1.11 -15.17 14.37
N ILE A 16 -1.84 -14.91 15.45
CA ILE A 16 -1.25 -14.69 16.79
C ILE A 16 -0.45 -15.91 17.25
N LEU A 17 -0.99 -17.11 17.08
CA LEU A 17 -0.30 -18.35 17.42
C LEU A 17 0.98 -18.55 16.60
N GLN A 18 0.93 -18.24 15.29
CA GLN A 18 2.10 -18.26 14.43
C GLN A 18 3.19 -17.29 14.95
N GLN A 19 2.83 -16.05 15.26
CA GLN A 19 3.76 -15.04 15.79
C GLN A 19 4.31 -15.46 17.15
N TYR A 20 3.46 -15.98 18.03
CA TYR A 20 3.88 -16.48 19.35
C TYR A 20 4.87 -17.65 19.21
N TYR A 21 4.61 -18.59 18.31
CA TYR A 21 5.54 -19.69 18.03
C TYR A 21 6.88 -19.16 17.49
N SER A 22 6.85 -18.22 16.56
CA SER A 22 8.07 -17.63 15.99
C SER A 22 8.95 -16.94 17.05
N ALA A 23 8.32 -16.36 18.08
CA ALA A 23 9.02 -15.69 19.17
C ALA A 23 9.51 -16.65 20.27
N THR A 24 8.81 -17.76 20.53
CA THR A 24 9.01 -18.59 21.72
C THR A 24 9.40 -20.04 21.43
N ASN A 25 9.18 -20.51 20.20
CA ASN A 25 9.31 -21.91 19.78
C ASN A 25 8.45 -22.89 20.63
N ASP A 26 7.30 -22.42 21.14
CA ASP A 26 6.42 -23.21 22.02
C ASP A 26 5.68 -24.30 21.23
N GLN A 27 6.05 -25.55 21.43
CA GLN A 27 5.51 -26.71 20.74
C GLN A 27 4.02 -26.98 21.03
N ARG A 28 3.43 -26.34 22.03
CA ARG A 28 1.98 -26.41 22.29
C ARG A 28 1.19 -25.79 21.15
N VAL A 29 1.74 -24.74 20.48
CA VAL A 29 1.15 -24.10 19.32
C VAL A 29 1.02 -25.09 18.17
N ILE A 30 2.08 -25.79 17.84
CA ILE A 30 2.09 -26.79 16.74
C ILE A 30 1.02 -27.85 17.00
N ARG A 31 0.98 -28.43 18.21
CA ARG A 31 -0.03 -29.43 18.57
C ARG A 31 -1.46 -28.88 18.49
N PHE A 32 -1.69 -27.67 18.97
CA PHE A 32 -3.00 -27.02 18.91
C PHE A 32 -3.44 -26.82 17.46
N MET A 33 -2.59 -26.21 16.63
CA MET A 33 -2.92 -25.94 15.23
C MET A 33 -3.12 -27.22 14.41
N THR A 34 -2.29 -28.25 14.63
CA THR A 34 -2.47 -29.57 14.00
C THR A 34 -3.85 -30.17 14.32
N ASN A 35 -4.24 -30.16 15.60
CA ASN A 35 -5.55 -30.68 16.02
C ASN A 35 -6.69 -29.86 15.44
N TYR A 36 -6.55 -28.54 15.40
CA TYR A 36 -7.54 -27.64 14.82
C TYR A 36 -7.70 -27.87 13.31
N PHE A 37 -6.62 -28.03 12.57
CA PHE A 37 -6.70 -28.28 11.13
C PHE A 37 -7.21 -29.69 10.80
N ARG A 38 -6.96 -30.70 11.64
CA ARG A 38 -7.63 -32.00 11.52
C ARG A 38 -9.15 -31.89 11.74
N TYR A 39 -9.57 -31.06 12.69
CA TYR A 39 -10.98 -30.75 12.92
C TYR A 39 -11.58 -30.04 11.68
N GLN A 40 -10.91 -29.05 11.10
CA GLN A 40 -11.37 -28.38 9.88
C GLN A 40 -11.53 -29.39 8.72
N LEU A 41 -10.51 -30.21 8.46
CA LEU A 41 -10.56 -31.21 7.39
C LEU A 41 -11.74 -32.15 7.52
N LYS A 42 -12.09 -32.55 8.75
CA LYS A 42 -13.24 -33.40 9.04
C LYS A 42 -14.57 -32.67 8.86
N THR A 43 -14.64 -31.39 9.22
CA THR A 43 -15.91 -30.65 9.36
C THR A 43 -16.31 -29.90 8.09
N LEU A 44 -15.36 -29.35 7.35
CA LEU A 44 -15.63 -28.52 6.15
C LEU A 44 -16.39 -29.27 5.03
N PRO A 45 -16.26 -30.60 4.83
CA PRO A 45 -17.10 -31.30 3.84
C PRO A 45 -18.59 -31.26 4.16
N GLU A 46 -18.96 -31.29 5.45
CA GLU A 46 -20.36 -31.26 5.91
C GLU A 46 -20.86 -29.83 6.15
N LYS A 47 -19.97 -28.94 6.55
CA LYS A 47 -20.28 -27.54 6.83
C LYS A 47 -19.24 -26.64 6.13
N PRO A 48 -19.45 -26.32 4.84
CA PRO A 48 -18.56 -25.48 4.05
C PRO A 48 -18.34 -24.09 4.64
N LEU A 49 -17.26 -23.41 4.20
CA LEU A 49 -16.85 -22.09 4.68
C LEU A 49 -17.99 -21.07 4.71
N GLY A 50 -18.75 -20.95 3.64
CA GLY A 50 -19.89 -20.02 3.53
C GLY A 50 -21.01 -20.25 4.55
N ASN A 51 -21.09 -21.43 5.13
CA ASN A 51 -22.07 -21.76 6.19
C ASN A 51 -21.68 -21.24 7.58
N TRP A 52 -20.42 -20.79 7.76
CA TRP A 52 -19.94 -20.23 9.03
C TRP A 52 -20.18 -18.73 9.08
N THR A 53 -19.72 -18.02 8.07
CA THR A 53 -20.03 -16.62 7.84
C THR A 53 -19.89 -16.32 6.35
N PHE A 54 -20.59 -15.34 5.87
CA PHE A 54 -20.47 -14.83 4.52
C PHE A 54 -19.01 -14.35 4.20
N TRP A 55 -18.23 -13.92 5.20
CA TRP A 55 -16.84 -13.49 5.04
C TRP A 55 -15.87 -14.66 4.84
N ALA A 56 -16.20 -15.86 5.29
CA ALA A 56 -15.26 -16.98 5.34
C ALA A 56 -14.77 -17.43 3.96
N GLU A 57 -15.64 -17.38 2.94
CA GLU A 57 -15.26 -17.71 1.56
C GLU A 57 -14.30 -16.68 0.96
N PHE A 58 -14.58 -15.39 1.14
CA PHE A 58 -13.75 -14.31 0.59
C PHE A 58 -12.37 -14.20 1.24
N ARG A 59 -12.25 -14.58 2.52
CA ARG A 59 -11.04 -14.41 3.32
C ARG A 59 -10.34 -15.74 3.64
N ALA A 60 -10.71 -16.80 2.95
CA ALA A 60 -10.16 -18.15 3.16
C ALA A 60 -8.63 -18.23 2.96
N CYS A 61 -8.07 -17.34 2.15
CA CYS A 61 -6.63 -17.26 1.90
C CYS A 61 -5.79 -17.09 3.18
N ASP A 62 -6.30 -16.43 4.21
CA ASP A 62 -5.54 -16.24 5.45
C ASP A 62 -5.50 -17.52 6.29
N ASN A 63 -6.57 -18.33 6.23
CA ASN A 63 -6.57 -19.68 6.79
C ASN A 63 -5.59 -20.57 6.02
N LEU A 64 -5.63 -20.50 4.68
CA LEU A 64 -4.74 -21.26 3.79
C LEU A 64 -3.25 -20.94 4.04
N GLN A 65 -2.90 -19.68 4.29
CA GLN A 65 -1.53 -19.30 4.69
C GLN A 65 -1.09 -20.01 5.99
N ALA A 66 -1.97 -20.06 6.99
CA ALA A 66 -1.66 -20.72 8.25
C ALA A 66 -1.52 -22.25 8.09
N VAL A 67 -2.30 -22.85 7.18
CA VAL A 67 -2.18 -24.27 6.80
C VAL A 67 -0.81 -24.54 6.20
N TYR A 68 -0.39 -23.75 5.20
CA TYR A 68 0.91 -23.94 4.55
C TYR A 68 2.08 -23.61 5.46
N TRP A 69 1.94 -22.60 6.33
CA TRP A 69 2.94 -22.33 7.36
C TRP A 69 3.16 -23.55 8.27
N LEU A 70 2.08 -24.20 8.72
CA LEU A 70 2.19 -25.39 9.54
C LEU A 70 2.77 -26.59 8.75
N TYR A 71 2.38 -26.74 7.48
CA TYR A 71 2.94 -27.77 6.60
C TYR A 71 4.46 -27.62 6.46
N ASN A 72 4.97 -26.41 6.26
CA ASN A 72 6.40 -26.15 6.15
C ASN A 72 7.19 -26.48 7.42
N ILE A 73 6.52 -26.54 8.58
CA ILE A 73 7.14 -26.91 9.86
C ILE A 73 7.06 -28.42 10.11
N THR A 74 5.90 -29.03 9.80
CA THR A 74 5.62 -30.41 10.23
C THR A 74 5.80 -31.45 9.13
N GLY A 75 5.59 -31.06 7.86
CA GLY A 75 5.54 -31.98 6.73
C GLY A 75 4.29 -32.85 6.67
N ASP A 76 3.27 -32.60 7.50
CA ASP A 76 2.06 -33.41 7.60
C ASP A 76 1.19 -33.29 6.33
N SER A 77 1.10 -34.33 5.51
CA SER A 77 0.44 -34.36 4.20
C SER A 77 -1.05 -34.02 4.23
N PHE A 78 -1.76 -34.31 5.35
CA PHE A 78 -3.18 -33.96 5.47
C PHE A 78 -3.44 -32.45 5.33
N LEU A 79 -2.44 -31.61 5.61
CA LEU A 79 -2.53 -30.16 5.43
C LEU A 79 -2.64 -29.75 3.96
N LEU A 80 -2.06 -30.52 3.05
CA LEU A 80 -2.25 -30.32 1.62
C LEU A 80 -3.65 -30.70 1.16
N ASP A 81 -4.23 -31.78 1.72
CA ASP A 81 -5.63 -32.14 1.47
C ASP A 81 -6.58 -31.04 1.98
N LEU A 82 -6.29 -30.50 3.17
CA LEU A 82 -7.04 -29.35 3.70
C LEU A 82 -6.86 -28.11 2.83
N GLY A 83 -5.66 -27.85 2.32
CA GLY A 83 -5.38 -26.74 1.39
C GLY A 83 -6.24 -26.81 0.14
N LYS A 84 -6.33 -27.98 -0.52
CA LYS A 84 -7.22 -28.21 -1.67
C LYS A 84 -8.69 -28.00 -1.32
N LEU A 85 -9.12 -28.44 -0.16
CA LEU A 85 -10.51 -28.28 0.29
C LEU A 85 -10.87 -26.81 0.53
N ILE A 86 -9.98 -26.07 1.21
CA ILE A 86 -10.17 -24.64 1.44
C ILE A 86 -10.21 -23.88 0.11
N HIS A 87 -9.26 -24.10 -0.80
CA HIS A 87 -9.24 -23.49 -2.13
C HIS A 87 -10.56 -23.76 -2.89
N LYS A 88 -11.02 -25.00 -2.90
CA LYS A 88 -12.29 -25.39 -3.58
C LYS A 88 -13.52 -24.67 -3.00
N GLN A 89 -13.50 -24.34 -1.71
CA GLN A 89 -14.61 -23.66 -1.02
C GLN A 89 -14.43 -22.14 -0.92
N SER A 90 -13.27 -21.62 -1.35
CA SER A 90 -12.99 -20.18 -1.41
C SER A 90 -13.79 -19.51 -2.52
N PHE A 91 -14.08 -18.23 -2.35
CA PHE A 91 -14.55 -17.41 -3.45
C PHE A 91 -13.51 -17.41 -4.59
N SER A 92 -13.95 -17.74 -5.80
CA SER A 92 -13.04 -17.81 -6.96
C SER A 92 -12.76 -16.41 -7.52
N PHE A 93 -11.65 -15.80 -7.09
CA PHE A 93 -11.16 -14.55 -7.67
C PHE A 93 -10.71 -14.74 -9.13
N VAL A 94 -10.23 -15.91 -9.51
CA VAL A 94 -9.88 -16.25 -10.90
C VAL A 94 -11.11 -16.17 -11.80
N ASP A 95 -12.24 -16.77 -11.40
CA ASP A 95 -13.47 -16.72 -12.19
C ASP A 95 -14.05 -15.30 -12.26
N MET A 96 -13.98 -14.53 -11.18
CA MET A 96 -14.38 -13.13 -11.15
C MET A 96 -13.61 -12.30 -12.20
N VAL A 97 -12.29 -12.47 -12.26
CA VAL A 97 -11.43 -11.81 -13.25
C VAL A 97 -11.75 -12.29 -14.67
N ASN A 98 -11.92 -13.59 -14.86
CA ASN A 98 -12.22 -14.18 -16.17
C ASN A 98 -13.59 -13.71 -16.73
N ARG A 99 -14.58 -13.44 -15.87
CA ARG A 99 -15.86 -12.84 -16.25
C ARG A 99 -15.77 -11.33 -16.52
N GLY A 100 -14.65 -10.68 -16.19
CA GLY A 100 -14.48 -9.23 -16.30
C GLY A 100 -15.27 -8.42 -15.27
N ASP A 101 -15.57 -9.00 -14.12
CA ASP A 101 -16.37 -8.34 -13.08
C ASP A 101 -15.68 -7.11 -12.50
N LEU A 102 -14.33 -7.05 -12.52
CA LEU A 102 -13.53 -5.91 -12.09
C LEU A 102 -13.47 -4.74 -13.09
N ARG A 103 -14.15 -4.86 -14.26
CA ARG A 103 -14.21 -3.79 -15.27
C ARG A 103 -15.42 -2.89 -15.13
N ARG A 104 -16.21 -3.09 -14.09
CA ARG A 104 -17.46 -2.37 -13.83
C ARG A 104 -17.67 -2.19 -12.34
N ILE A 105 -18.47 -1.20 -11.99
CA ILE A 105 -19.02 -1.06 -10.64
C ILE A 105 -19.72 -2.37 -10.26
N ASN A 106 -19.43 -2.87 -9.08
CA ASN A 106 -20.01 -4.10 -8.57
C ASN A 106 -20.09 -4.09 -7.04
N THR A 107 -20.76 -5.09 -6.48
CA THR A 107 -21.07 -5.18 -5.05
C THR A 107 -20.01 -5.91 -4.24
N ILE A 108 -18.84 -6.21 -4.82
CA ILE A 108 -17.79 -6.83 -4.03
C ILE A 108 -17.32 -5.87 -2.94
N HIS A 109 -17.34 -6.33 -1.70
CA HIS A 109 -16.84 -5.55 -0.58
C HIS A 109 -15.34 -5.32 -0.73
N CYS A 110 -14.92 -4.06 -0.68
CA CYS A 110 -13.55 -3.65 -1.04
C CYS A 110 -12.46 -4.24 -0.16
N VAL A 111 -12.73 -4.42 1.14
CA VAL A 111 -11.79 -5.10 2.04
C VAL A 111 -11.70 -6.59 1.72
N ASN A 112 -12.81 -7.24 1.31
CA ASN A 112 -12.77 -8.62 0.85
C ASN A 112 -11.93 -8.78 -0.42
N LEU A 113 -12.03 -7.82 -1.35
CA LEU A 113 -11.18 -7.78 -2.54
C LEU A 113 -9.71 -7.63 -2.15
N ALA A 114 -9.38 -6.61 -1.33
CA ALA A 114 -8.03 -6.34 -0.87
C ALA A 114 -7.40 -7.57 -0.18
N GLN A 115 -8.17 -8.25 0.66
CA GLN A 115 -7.72 -9.38 1.45
C GLN A 115 -7.67 -10.67 0.66
N GLY A 116 -8.69 -10.92 -0.17
CA GLY A 116 -8.89 -12.19 -0.86
C GLY A 116 -8.11 -12.33 -2.16
N ILE A 117 -7.76 -11.23 -2.83
CA ILE A 117 -7.11 -11.24 -4.14
C ILE A 117 -5.77 -12.03 -4.16
N LYS A 118 -5.14 -12.24 -3.01
CA LYS A 118 -3.93 -13.05 -2.88
C LYS A 118 -4.19 -14.56 -2.90
N GLU A 119 -5.45 -15.01 -2.80
CA GLU A 119 -5.79 -16.43 -2.66
C GLU A 119 -5.17 -17.29 -3.78
N PRO A 120 -5.30 -16.94 -5.09
CA PRO A 120 -4.70 -17.73 -6.16
C PRO A 120 -3.17 -17.84 -6.04
N VAL A 121 -2.50 -16.78 -5.59
CA VAL A 121 -1.04 -16.79 -5.39
C VAL A 121 -0.65 -17.64 -4.18
N ILE A 122 -1.45 -17.63 -3.11
CA ILE A 122 -1.22 -18.49 -1.96
C ILE A 122 -1.34 -19.97 -2.37
N TYR A 123 -2.39 -20.32 -3.13
CA TYR A 123 -2.62 -21.69 -3.58
C TYR A 123 -1.60 -22.16 -4.64
N TYR A 124 -1.05 -21.24 -5.44
CA TYR A 124 0.03 -21.50 -6.40
C TYR A 124 1.22 -22.26 -5.79
N GLN A 125 1.49 -22.08 -4.48
CA GLN A 125 2.58 -22.80 -3.79
C GLN A 125 2.33 -24.32 -3.77
N GLN A 126 1.08 -24.76 -3.75
CA GLN A 126 0.71 -26.18 -3.76
C GLN A 126 0.47 -26.70 -5.18
N GLU A 127 -0.13 -25.90 -6.03
CA GLU A 127 -0.42 -26.23 -7.41
C GLU A 127 0.08 -25.11 -8.33
N PRO A 128 1.30 -25.20 -8.84
CA PRO A 128 1.96 -24.12 -9.58
C PRO A 128 1.43 -23.97 -11.01
N ASP A 129 0.16 -23.56 -11.14
CA ASP A 129 -0.44 -23.19 -12.42
C ASP A 129 -0.27 -21.67 -12.65
N LYS A 130 0.42 -21.33 -13.76
CA LYS A 130 0.63 -19.93 -14.17
C LYS A 130 -0.68 -19.14 -14.34
N ALA A 131 -1.79 -19.80 -14.62
CA ALA A 131 -3.09 -19.17 -14.75
C ALA A 131 -3.52 -18.38 -13.50
N TYR A 132 -3.11 -18.83 -12.30
CA TYR A 132 -3.34 -18.12 -11.05
C TYR A 132 -2.62 -16.77 -11.00
N LEU A 133 -1.35 -16.76 -11.38
CA LEU A 133 -0.54 -15.52 -11.40
C LEU A 133 -1.04 -14.55 -12.48
N ASP A 134 -1.34 -15.07 -13.67
CA ASP A 134 -1.85 -14.27 -14.78
C ASP A 134 -3.22 -13.66 -14.46
N ALA A 135 -4.08 -14.37 -13.75
CA ALA A 135 -5.37 -13.85 -13.30
C ALA A 135 -5.20 -12.69 -12.32
N VAL A 136 -4.32 -12.83 -11.32
CA VAL A 136 -4.05 -11.77 -10.34
C VAL A 136 -3.44 -10.53 -11.00
N LYS A 137 -2.50 -10.70 -11.93
CA LYS A 137 -1.94 -9.58 -12.70
C LYS A 137 -3.01 -8.85 -13.53
N ARG A 138 -3.91 -9.58 -14.18
CA ARG A 138 -5.06 -8.98 -14.88
C ARG A 138 -5.99 -8.26 -13.91
N ALA A 139 -6.24 -8.82 -12.72
CA ALA A 139 -7.04 -8.17 -11.69
C ALA A 139 -6.49 -6.79 -11.33
N PHE A 140 -5.20 -6.68 -11.04
CA PHE A 140 -4.56 -5.39 -10.75
C PHE A 140 -4.60 -4.42 -11.93
N SER A 141 -4.44 -4.92 -13.16
CA SER A 141 -4.58 -4.11 -14.38
C SER A 141 -6.01 -3.57 -14.55
N ASP A 142 -7.02 -4.43 -14.39
CA ASP A 142 -8.42 -4.03 -14.48
C ASP A 142 -8.81 -3.05 -13.34
N ILE A 143 -8.39 -3.32 -12.10
CA ILE A 143 -8.60 -2.43 -10.96
C ILE A 143 -7.97 -1.06 -11.26
N ARG A 144 -6.70 -1.01 -11.71
CA ARG A 144 -6.02 0.24 -12.04
C ARG A 144 -6.76 1.05 -13.11
N GLN A 145 -7.24 0.37 -14.13
CA GLN A 145 -7.90 1.03 -15.27
C GLN A 145 -9.30 1.55 -14.94
N PHE A 146 -10.10 0.78 -14.21
CA PHE A 146 -11.53 1.06 -14.03
C PHE A 146 -11.89 1.64 -12.66
N HIS A 147 -11.04 1.48 -11.66
CA HIS A 147 -11.30 1.88 -10.28
C HIS A 147 -10.10 2.56 -9.61
N GLY A 148 -8.92 2.51 -10.23
CA GLY A 148 -7.68 2.96 -9.61
C GLY A 148 -7.66 4.44 -9.28
N GLN A 149 -6.94 4.76 -8.21
CA GLN A 149 -6.65 6.11 -7.75
C GLN A 149 -5.13 6.31 -7.62
N PRO A 150 -4.61 7.55 -7.77
CA PRO A 150 -3.18 7.81 -7.86
C PRO A 150 -2.33 7.28 -6.71
N GLN A 151 -2.85 7.32 -5.48
CA GLN A 151 -2.14 6.88 -4.27
C GLN A 151 -1.98 5.35 -4.15
N GLY A 152 -2.37 4.59 -5.17
CA GLY A 152 -2.24 3.13 -5.22
C GLY A 152 -3.46 2.35 -4.76
N MET A 153 -4.51 3.04 -4.36
CA MET A 153 -5.78 2.44 -3.98
C MET A 153 -6.79 2.45 -5.14
N TYR A 154 -8.01 2.10 -4.85
CA TYR A 154 -9.15 2.10 -5.77
C TYR A 154 -10.37 2.74 -5.10
N GLY A 155 -11.28 3.25 -5.92
CA GLY A 155 -12.57 3.77 -5.48
C GLY A 155 -13.41 2.64 -4.91
N GLY A 156 -13.51 2.63 -3.60
CA GLY A 156 -14.11 1.57 -2.82
C GLY A 156 -14.57 2.07 -1.46
N ASP A 157 -15.75 2.66 -1.46
CA ASP A 157 -16.48 3.10 -0.29
C ASP A 157 -17.51 2.03 0.11
N GLU A 158 -17.03 0.90 0.60
CA GLU A 158 -17.60 -0.43 0.83
C GLU A 158 -17.68 -1.30 -0.42
N ALA A 159 -18.23 -0.83 -1.54
CA ALA A 159 -18.28 -1.53 -2.81
C ALA A 159 -17.30 -0.92 -3.84
N LEU A 160 -17.04 -1.63 -4.93
CA LEU A 160 -16.14 -1.18 -5.99
C LEU A 160 -16.86 -0.16 -6.91
N HIS A 161 -16.49 1.11 -6.85
CA HIS A 161 -17.31 2.24 -7.29
C HIS A 161 -16.74 3.07 -8.45
N GLY A 162 -15.67 2.62 -9.11
CA GLY A 162 -15.07 3.37 -10.21
C GLY A 162 -13.87 4.19 -9.76
N ASN A 163 -13.34 4.99 -10.70
CA ASN A 163 -12.08 5.72 -10.56
C ASN A 163 -12.26 7.23 -10.36
N ASN A 164 -13.46 7.72 -10.03
CA ASN A 164 -13.67 9.12 -9.72
C ASN A 164 -12.86 9.51 -8.47
N PRO A 165 -12.04 10.58 -8.48
CA PRO A 165 -11.17 10.95 -7.37
C PRO A 165 -11.90 11.38 -6.10
N THR A 166 -13.23 11.55 -6.14
CA THR A 166 -14.05 11.81 -4.97
C THR A 166 -14.66 10.56 -4.36
N GLN A 167 -14.46 9.37 -4.96
CA GLN A 167 -14.85 8.12 -4.32
C GLN A 167 -13.96 7.84 -3.11
N GLY A 168 -14.58 7.26 -2.07
CA GLY A 168 -13.88 6.86 -0.86
C GLY A 168 -12.95 5.69 -1.10
N SER A 169 -11.89 5.62 -0.31
CA SER A 169 -11.00 4.47 -0.23
C SER A 169 -10.78 4.12 1.24
N GLU A 170 -11.20 2.93 1.64
CA GLU A 170 -11.22 2.52 3.04
C GLU A 170 -9.82 2.21 3.58
N LEU A 171 -9.54 2.64 4.82
CA LEU A 171 -8.29 2.34 5.53
C LEU A 171 -8.03 0.84 5.65
N CYS A 172 -9.07 0.04 5.96
CA CYS A 172 -8.89 -1.42 6.03
C CYS A 172 -8.46 -2.00 4.69
N SER A 173 -8.99 -1.48 3.57
CA SER A 173 -8.58 -1.92 2.24
C SER A 173 -7.11 -1.62 1.98
N ALA A 174 -6.60 -0.45 2.41
CA ALA A 174 -5.18 -0.12 2.27
C ALA A 174 -4.28 -1.10 3.05
N VAL A 175 -4.58 -1.33 4.33
CA VAL A 175 -3.79 -2.23 5.18
C VAL A 175 -3.83 -3.69 4.71
N GLU A 176 -5.01 -4.18 4.33
CA GLU A 176 -5.16 -5.57 3.88
C GLU A 176 -4.58 -5.79 2.48
N LEU A 177 -4.64 -4.78 1.59
CA LEU A 177 -3.99 -4.86 0.29
C LEU A 177 -2.47 -4.86 0.42
N MET A 178 -1.90 -4.02 1.30
CA MET A 178 -0.48 -4.06 1.63
C MET A 178 -0.06 -5.46 2.07
N TYR A 179 -0.78 -6.06 3.02
CA TYR A 179 -0.49 -7.42 3.49
C TYR A 179 -0.61 -8.47 2.36
N SER A 180 -1.59 -8.33 1.48
CA SER A 180 -1.72 -9.20 0.31
C SER A 180 -0.53 -9.08 -0.64
N LEU A 181 -0.09 -7.86 -0.93
CA LEU A 181 1.07 -7.59 -1.77
C LEU A 181 2.37 -8.11 -1.15
N GLU A 182 2.57 -7.96 0.16
CA GLU A 182 3.70 -8.53 0.90
C GLU A 182 3.79 -10.06 0.69
N LYS A 183 2.65 -10.76 0.79
CA LYS A 183 2.59 -12.21 0.58
C LYS A 183 2.80 -12.61 -0.88
N MET A 184 2.30 -11.82 -1.81
CA MET A 184 2.55 -12.06 -3.24
C MET A 184 4.03 -11.86 -3.58
N VAL A 185 4.70 -10.84 -3.02
CA VAL A 185 6.16 -10.65 -3.16
C VAL A 185 6.92 -11.83 -2.56
N GLU A 186 6.57 -12.25 -1.33
CA GLU A 186 7.20 -13.37 -0.64
C GLU A 186 7.18 -14.67 -1.49
N ILE A 187 6.05 -14.94 -2.15
CA ILE A 187 5.85 -16.17 -2.90
C ILE A 187 6.47 -16.10 -4.31
N THR A 188 6.35 -14.93 -4.97
CA THR A 188 6.68 -14.82 -6.39
C THR A 188 7.97 -14.06 -6.70
N GLY A 189 8.42 -13.20 -5.80
CA GLY A 189 9.49 -12.23 -6.06
C GLY A 189 9.14 -11.19 -7.14
N ASP A 190 7.85 -11.04 -7.48
CA ASP A 190 7.42 -10.16 -8.56
C ASP A 190 7.47 -8.69 -8.14
N ILE A 191 8.20 -7.91 -8.92
CA ILE A 191 8.46 -6.48 -8.65
C ILE A 191 7.20 -5.64 -8.74
N ASP A 192 6.23 -6.02 -9.56
CA ASP A 192 4.98 -5.26 -9.72
C ASP A 192 4.20 -5.18 -8.41
N PHE A 193 4.22 -6.25 -7.63
CA PHE A 193 3.61 -6.27 -6.31
C PHE A 193 4.39 -5.42 -5.31
N ALA A 194 5.71 -5.40 -5.40
CA ALA A 194 6.55 -4.58 -4.52
C ALA A 194 6.41 -3.07 -4.84
N ASP A 195 6.35 -2.69 -6.12
CA ASP A 195 6.12 -1.30 -6.55
C ASP A 195 4.75 -0.80 -6.10
N HIS A 196 3.71 -1.64 -6.18
CA HIS A 196 2.37 -1.31 -5.71
C HIS A 196 2.32 -1.21 -4.18
N LEU A 197 3.00 -2.11 -3.46
CA LEU A 197 3.11 -2.07 -2.00
C LEU A 197 3.70 -0.75 -1.51
N GLU A 198 4.83 -0.30 -2.07
CA GLU A 198 5.43 0.98 -1.71
C GLU A 198 4.51 2.16 -2.02
N ARG A 199 3.80 2.10 -3.14
CA ARG A 199 2.86 3.16 -3.52
C ARG A 199 1.78 3.36 -2.46
N ILE A 200 1.21 2.31 -1.92
CA ILE A 200 0.22 2.38 -0.83
C ILE A 200 0.89 2.83 0.48
N ALA A 201 2.01 2.22 0.85
CA ALA A 201 2.70 2.47 2.11
C ALA A 201 3.16 3.93 2.28
N PHE A 202 3.57 4.58 1.19
CA PHE A 202 4.12 5.94 1.21
C PHE A 202 3.13 7.02 0.75
N ASN A 203 1.94 6.64 0.28
CA ASN A 203 0.92 7.62 -0.12
C ASN A 203 -0.39 7.41 0.64
N ALA A 204 -1.12 6.32 0.39
CA ALA A 204 -2.44 6.10 0.96
C ALA A 204 -2.44 5.94 2.49
N LEU A 205 -1.54 5.13 3.03
CA LEU A 205 -1.54 4.77 4.45
C LEU A 205 -1.27 5.97 5.38
N PRO A 206 -0.26 6.85 5.13
CA PRO A 206 0.07 7.95 6.04
C PRO A 206 -1.06 8.94 6.26
N THR A 207 -1.89 9.19 5.24
CA THR A 207 -2.93 10.24 5.29
C THR A 207 -4.14 9.89 6.13
N GLN A 208 -4.31 8.63 6.50
CA GLN A 208 -5.52 8.15 7.19
C GLN A 208 -5.39 8.11 8.70
N ILE A 209 -4.32 8.68 9.24
CA ILE A 209 -4.12 8.81 10.68
C ILE A 209 -3.68 10.23 11.03
N SER A 210 -4.11 10.74 12.19
CA SER A 210 -3.59 12.00 12.71
C SER A 210 -2.15 11.87 13.19
N ASP A 211 -1.39 12.97 13.22
CA ASP A 211 0.04 13.00 13.57
C ASP A 211 0.32 12.42 14.96
N ASP A 212 -0.63 12.52 15.88
CA ASP A 212 -0.54 11.96 17.24
C ASP A 212 -0.97 10.48 17.33
N PHE A 213 -1.38 9.88 16.21
CA PHE A 213 -1.91 8.52 16.12
C PHE A 213 -3.17 8.24 16.96
N MET A 214 -3.89 9.29 17.39
CA MET A 214 -5.06 9.15 18.26
C MET A 214 -6.39 9.09 17.50
N THR A 215 -6.40 9.51 16.23
CA THR A 215 -7.60 9.48 15.39
C THR A 215 -7.28 8.95 14.00
N LYS A 216 -8.26 8.32 13.37
CA LYS A 216 -8.16 7.77 12.02
C LYS A 216 -9.27 8.30 11.13
N GLN A 217 -9.07 8.28 9.83
CA GLN A 217 -10.05 8.52 8.81
C GLN A 217 -10.52 7.18 8.23
N TYR A 218 -11.83 6.98 8.04
CA TYR A 218 -12.38 5.74 7.48
C TYR A 218 -12.20 5.72 5.96
N PHE A 219 -12.79 6.68 5.24
CA PHE A 219 -12.57 6.88 3.82
C PHE A 219 -11.69 8.10 3.54
N GLN A 220 -10.61 7.91 2.81
CA GLN A 220 -9.87 8.99 2.14
C GLN A 220 -10.36 9.16 0.71
N GLN A 221 -10.11 10.33 0.11
CA GLN A 221 -10.39 10.64 -1.29
C GLN A 221 -9.12 11.17 -1.96
N ALA A 222 -8.89 10.85 -3.24
CA ALA A 222 -7.75 11.41 -3.98
C ALA A 222 -7.89 12.93 -4.17
N ASN A 223 -9.10 13.43 -4.39
CA ASN A 223 -9.44 14.85 -4.34
C ASN A 223 -10.33 15.11 -3.12
N GLN A 224 -9.70 15.37 -1.97
CA GLN A 224 -10.34 15.59 -0.66
C GLN A 224 -10.22 17.05 -0.27
N VAL A 225 -11.27 17.83 -0.47
CA VAL A 225 -11.26 19.28 -0.22
C VAL A 225 -11.93 19.68 1.08
N MET A 226 -12.70 18.78 1.70
CA MET A 226 -13.32 18.98 3.00
C MET A 226 -13.36 17.66 3.77
N VAL A 227 -13.10 17.74 5.06
CA VAL A 227 -13.24 16.66 6.04
C VAL A 227 -14.23 17.14 7.09
N THR A 228 -15.48 16.74 6.95
CA THR A 228 -16.59 17.23 7.78
C THR A 228 -17.61 16.12 8.00
N ARG A 229 -18.39 16.24 9.08
CA ARG A 229 -19.52 15.35 9.28
C ARG A 229 -20.64 15.72 8.29
N HIS A 230 -20.73 14.94 7.22
CA HIS A 230 -21.71 15.16 6.16
C HIS A 230 -21.93 13.87 5.37
N ARG A 231 -23.17 13.59 5.01
CA ARG A 231 -23.50 12.47 4.13
C ARG A 231 -23.03 12.79 2.72
N ARG A 232 -22.08 11.99 2.23
CA ARG A 232 -21.52 12.11 0.88
C ARG A 232 -22.12 11.08 -0.08
N ASN A 233 -21.69 11.12 -1.33
CA ASN A 233 -22.12 10.15 -2.34
C ASN A 233 -21.33 8.82 -2.22
N PHE A 234 -21.13 8.35 -1.00
CA PHE A 234 -20.53 7.03 -0.74
C PHE A 234 -21.62 5.95 -0.78
N ASP A 235 -21.23 4.71 -1.04
CA ASP A 235 -22.15 3.56 -1.06
C ASP A 235 -22.81 3.33 0.30
N GLN A 236 -22.04 3.50 1.36
CA GLN A 236 -22.51 3.43 2.75
C GLN A 236 -22.39 4.79 3.45
N ASP A 237 -23.23 4.98 4.45
CA ASP A 237 -23.24 6.18 5.29
C ASP A 237 -23.23 5.78 6.77
N HIS A 238 -22.16 6.11 7.45
CA HIS A 238 -22.01 5.89 8.89
C HIS A 238 -22.27 7.20 9.65
N GLY A 239 -23.46 7.74 9.48
CA GLY A 239 -23.88 8.99 10.12
C GLY A 239 -23.10 10.22 9.65
N GLY A 240 -22.63 10.19 8.42
CA GLY A 240 -21.82 11.24 7.79
C GLY A 240 -20.41 11.39 8.35
N THR A 241 -19.92 10.40 9.12
CA THR A 241 -18.62 10.50 9.80
C THR A 241 -17.47 9.89 9.00
N ASP A 242 -17.74 9.35 7.82
CA ASP A 242 -16.86 8.45 7.05
C ASP A 242 -15.50 9.03 6.71
N ASN A 243 -15.40 10.33 6.43
CA ASN A 243 -14.10 10.95 6.20
C ASN A 243 -13.61 11.83 7.35
N CYS A 244 -14.30 11.87 8.50
CA CYS A 244 -13.85 12.60 9.68
C CYS A 244 -12.68 11.87 10.38
N PHE A 245 -11.74 12.63 10.92
CA PHE A 245 -10.74 12.09 11.84
C PHE A 245 -11.34 11.92 13.24
N GLY A 246 -11.48 10.69 13.67
CA GLY A 246 -11.98 10.31 15.00
C GLY A 246 -11.61 8.87 15.33
N LEU A 247 -11.75 8.48 16.59
CA LEU A 247 -11.36 7.14 17.03
C LEU A 247 -12.21 6.05 16.36
N LEU A 248 -13.52 6.24 16.31
CA LEU A 248 -14.49 5.25 15.81
C LEU A 248 -15.35 5.77 14.65
N THR A 249 -14.95 6.88 14.01
CA THR A 249 -15.63 7.46 12.83
C THR A 249 -15.71 6.46 11.68
N GLY A 250 -16.76 6.54 10.87
CA GLY A 250 -17.10 5.47 9.93
C GLY A 250 -17.40 4.19 10.69
N TYR A 251 -16.60 3.15 10.53
CA TYR A 251 -16.75 1.91 11.27
C TYR A 251 -15.47 1.57 12.08
N PRO A 252 -15.57 0.91 13.24
CA PRO A 252 -14.42 0.72 14.16
C PRO A 252 -13.36 -0.27 13.66
N CYS A 253 -13.60 -1.07 12.61
CA CYS A 253 -12.62 -2.03 12.08
C CYS A 253 -11.29 -1.35 11.73
N CYS A 254 -11.33 -0.14 11.18
CA CYS A 254 -10.14 0.60 10.80
C CYS A 254 -9.26 1.00 12.00
N ALA A 255 -9.83 1.23 13.17
CA ALA A 255 -9.06 1.47 14.39
C ALA A 255 -8.24 0.23 14.79
N SER A 256 -8.77 -0.98 14.50
CA SER A 256 -8.06 -2.25 14.75
C SER A 256 -7.04 -2.61 13.67
N ASN A 257 -7.20 -2.08 12.44
CA ASN A 257 -6.31 -2.42 11.32
C ASN A 257 -5.13 -1.45 11.17
N MET A 258 -5.31 -0.17 11.47
CA MET A 258 -4.29 0.85 11.22
C MET A 258 -2.92 0.49 11.78
N HIS A 259 -2.86 0.00 13.02
CA HIS A 259 -1.60 -0.35 13.69
C HIS A 259 -0.86 -1.54 13.07
N GLN A 260 -1.47 -2.25 12.12
CA GLN A 260 -0.86 -3.39 11.44
C GLN A 260 -0.12 -3.02 10.15
N GLY A 261 -0.45 -1.88 9.54
CA GLY A 261 0.05 -1.48 8.22
C GLY A 261 1.58 -1.40 8.19
N TRP A 262 2.16 -0.43 8.83
CA TRP A 262 3.62 -0.26 8.85
C TRP A 262 4.39 -1.37 9.56
N PRO A 263 3.95 -1.96 10.69
CA PRO A 263 4.67 -3.08 11.28
C PRO A 263 4.80 -4.29 10.36
N LYS A 264 3.76 -4.63 9.59
CA LYS A 264 3.82 -5.71 8.59
C LYS A 264 4.72 -5.32 7.42
N PHE A 265 4.61 -4.10 6.92
CA PHE A 265 5.49 -3.56 5.88
C PHE A 265 6.95 -3.63 6.30
N THR A 266 7.28 -3.21 7.54
CA THR A 266 8.65 -3.28 8.07
C THR A 266 9.18 -4.71 8.15
N GLN A 267 8.33 -5.70 8.45
CA GLN A 267 8.71 -7.11 8.42
C GLN A 267 8.97 -7.63 7.01
N SER A 268 8.49 -6.94 5.98
CA SER A 268 8.51 -7.36 4.57
C SER A 268 9.49 -6.53 3.71
N LEU A 269 10.42 -5.79 4.33
CA LEU A 269 11.46 -5.06 3.61
C LEU A 269 12.50 -6.00 3.00
N TRP A 270 12.83 -7.07 3.73
CA TRP A 270 13.87 -8.04 3.38
C TRP A 270 13.32 -9.46 3.33
N TYR A 271 13.81 -10.25 2.39
CA TYR A 271 13.48 -11.67 2.25
C TYR A 271 14.76 -12.50 2.11
N ALA A 272 14.71 -13.74 2.62
CA ALA A 272 15.71 -14.75 2.30
C ALA A 272 15.45 -15.29 0.88
N THR A 273 16.52 -15.57 0.14
CA THR A 273 16.41 -16.18 -1.18
C THR A 273 16.70 -17.69 -1.14
N PRO A 274 16.15 -18.49 -2.06
CA PRO A 274 16.34 -19.95 -2.05
C PRO A 274 17.81 -20.39 -2.18
N ASP A 275 18.66 -19.56 -2.77
CA ASP A 275 20.10 -19.78 -2.95
C ASP A 275 20.94 -19.39 -1.72
N GLY A 276 20.27 -19.06 -0.59
CA GLY A 276 20.94 -18.69 0.66
C GLY A 276 21.46 -17.26 0.69
N GLY A 277 20.91 -16.38 -0.15
CA GLY A 277 21.17 -14.95 -0.16
C GLY A 277 20.07 -14.15 0.53
N LEU A 278 20.06 -12.85 0.25
CA LEU A 278 19.07 -11.87 0.74
C LEU A 278 18.52 -11.05 -0.42
N ALA A 279 17.25 -10.70 -0.35
CA ALA A 279 16.60 -9.76 -1.26
C ALA A 279 16.00 -8.59 -0.50
N VAL A 280 16.25 -7.37 -0.97
CA VAL A 280 15.61 -6.12 -0.49
C VAL A 280 14.56 -5.73 -1.52
N THR A 281 13.30 -5.76 -1.11
CA THR A 281 12.17 -5.52 -2.01
C THR A 281 11.45 -4.21 -1.76
N ALA A 282 11.61 -3.63 -0.58
CA ALA A 282 11.15 -2.29 -0.23
C ALA A 282 12.23 -1.60 0.61
N TYR A 283 12.34 -0.28 0.50
CA TYR A 283 13.43 0.47 1.10
C TYR A 283 12.94 1.36 2.23
N ALA A 284 13.58 1.21 3.39
CA ALA A 284 13.39 2.07 4.56
C ALA A 284 14.58 1.88 5.52
N PRO A 285 14.89 2.86 6.38
CA PRO A 285 15.92 2.68 7.41
C PRO A 285 15.67 1.41 8.21
N SER A 286 16.59 0.47 8.18
CA SER A 286 16.38 -0.86 8.79
C SER A 286 17.69 -1.55 9.17
N GLU A 287 17.58 -2.50 10.11
CA GLU A 287 18.65 -3.45 10.43
C GLU A 287 18.08 -4.87 10.31
N VAL A 288 18.75 -5.71 9.54
CA VAL A 288 18.37 -7.11 9.39
C VAL A 288 19.49 -8.02 9.87
N THR A 289 19.14 -8.98 10.72
CA THR A 289 20.02 -10.09 11.09
C THR A 289 19.46 -11.39 10.53
N ALA A 290 20.22 -12.03 9.65
CA ALA A 290 19.77 -13.20 8.90
C ALA A 290 20.85 -14.24 8.74
N LYS A 291 20.44 -15.50 8.47
CA LYS A 291 21.32 -16.57 8.05
C LYS A 291 21.47 -16.56 6.54
N VAL A 292 22.72 -16.54 6.07
CA VAL A 292 23.06 -16.61 4.64
C VAL A 292 24.00 -17.78 4.35
N ALA A 293 24.13 -18.16 3.10
CA ALA A 293 25.00 -19.24 2.63
C ALA A 293 24.85 -20.50 3.52
N GLU A 294 25.95 -21.06 4.00
CA GLU A 294 26.00 -22.25 4.85
C GLU A 294 25.61 -21.97 6.33
N GLY A 295 24.61 -21.10 6.56
CA GLY A 295 24.10 -20.76 7.89
C GLY A 295 24.92 -19.70 8.63
N CYS A 296 25.73 -18.91 7.91
CA CYS A 296 26.46 -17.78 8.49
C CYS A 296 25.47 -16.68 8.91
N MET A 297 25.51 -16.26 10.18
CA MET A 297 24.74 -15.10 10.65
C MET A 297 25.43 -13.82 10.18
N VAL A 298 24.65 -12.96 9.54
CA VAL A 298 25.08 -11.60 9.13
C VAL A 298 24.09 -10.56 9.61
N THR A 299 24.59 -9.34 9.84
CA THR A 299 23.74 -8.18 10.11
C THR A 299 24.05 -7.07 9.11
N PHE A 300 23.04 -6.68 8.34
CA PHE A 300 23.08 -5.49 7.49
C PHE A 300 22.34 -4.33 8.14
N CYS A 301 22.87 -3.14 7.96
CA CYS A 301 22.18 -1.87 8.23
C CYS A 301 21.87 -1.21 6.89
N GLU A 302 20.63 -0.82 6.70
CA GLU A 302 20.16 0.04 5.61
C GLU A 302 19.99 1.46 6.14
N ASP A 303 20.71 2.39 5.55
CA ASP A 303 20.69 3.82 5.89
C ASP A 303 20.21 4.62 4.67
N THR A 304 19.09 5.33 4.83
CA THR A 304 18.43 6.07 3.76
C THR A 304 17.38 7.04 4.31
N TYR A 305 17.07 8.07 3.51
CA TYR A 305 15.85 8.88 3.66
C TYR A 305 14.77 8.54 2.62
N TYR A 306 14.92 7.41 1.92
CA TYR A 306 13.91 6.94 0.96
C TYR A 306 12.53 6.83 1.62
N PRO A 307 11.45 7.23 0.98
CA PRO A 307 11.29 7.68 -0.42
C PRO A 307 11.55 9.17 -0.65
N MET A 308 12.05 9.90 0.34
CA MET A 308 12.31 11.35 0.24
C MET A 308 13.69 11.68 -0.36
N ASP A 309 14.56 10.68 -0.49
CA ASP A 309 15.86 10.74 -1.16
C ASP A 309 16.02 9.56 -2.12
N ASP A 310 16.92 9.67 -3.07
CA ASP A 310 17.19 8.70 -4.12
C ASP A 310 18.41 7.81 -3.84
N LYS A 311 19.00 7.93 -2.65
CA LYS A 311 20.19 7.17 -2.22
C LYS A 311 19.87 6.22 -1.07
N ILE A 312 20.35 5.00 -1.21
CA ILE A 312 20.20 3.94 -0.21
C ILE A 312 21.56 3.28 0.00
N SER A 313 21.95 3.10 1.24
CA SER A 313 23.24 2.52 1.62
C SER A 313 23.04 1.27 2.48
N PHE A 314 23.69 0.19 2.12
CA PHE A 314 23.66 -1.08 2.84
C PHE A 314 25.07 -1.39 3.37
N THR A 315 25.24 -1.51 4.68
CA THR A 315 26.52 -1.83 5.30
C THR A 315 26.46 -3.17 6.02
N LEU A 316 27.35 -4.09 5.69
CA LEU A 316 27.55 -5.32 6.45
C LEU A 316 28.23 -5.02 7.79
N GLN A 317 27.42 -4.85 8.84
CA GLN A 317 27.89 -4.45 10.17
C GLN A 317 28.58 -5.58 10.93
N SER A 318 28.04 -6.79 10.81
CA SER A 318 28.58 -7.96 11.52
C SER A 318 28.37 -9.25 10.75
N MET A 319 29.22 -10.23 11.06
CA MET A 319 29.08 -11.65 10.67
C MET A 319 29.56 -12.56 11.79
N ASP A 320 29.30 -13.84 11.70
CA ASP A 320 29.77 -14.84 12.65
C ASP A 320 31.24 -14.64 12.99
N LYS A 321 31.58 -14.57 14.29
CA LYS A 321 32.94 -14.31 14.80
C LYS A 321 33.99 -15.32 14.29
N LYS A 322 33.57 -16.50 13.86
CA LYS A 322 34.44 -17.56 13.33
C LYS A 322 34.77 -17.39 11.85
N ARG A 323 34.07 -16.52 11.14
CA ARG A 323 34.24 -16.29 9.70
C ARG A 323 34.88 -14.92 9.44
N LYS A 324 35.78 -14.84 8.48
CA LYS A 324 36.37 -13.58 8.01
C LYS A 324 35.67 -13.03 6.78
N GLU A 325 35.00 -13.92 6.04
CA GLU A 325 34.28 -13.63 4.81
C GLU A 325 33.18 -14.66 4.56
N VAL A 326 32.19 -14.31 3.76
CA VAL A 326 31.09 -15.18 3.36
C VAL A 326 30.64 -14.84 1.94
N ASN A 327 30.38 -15.85 1.11
CA ASN A 327 29.90 -15.65 -0.25
C ASN A 327 28.38 -15.86 -0.34
N PHE A 328 27.67 -14.83 -0.80
CA PHE A 328 26.23 -14.92 -1.10
C PHE A 328 25.79 -13.74 -1.99
N ALA A 329 24.62 -13.89 -2.63
CA ALA A 329 24.01 -12.86 -3.44
C ALA A 329 23.13 -11.92 -2.57
N LEU A 330 23.35 -10.61 -2.69
CA LEU A 330 22.42 -9.57 -2.25
C LEU A 330 21.64 -9.10 -3.48
N GLN A 331 20.33 -9.26 -3.46
CA GLN A 331 19.44 -8.84 -4.53
C GLN A 331 18.73 -7.54 -4.14
N LEU A 332 18.76 -6.54 -5.03
CA LEU A 332 18.19 -5.21 -4.82
C LEU A 332 17.11 -4.96 -5.87
N ARG A 333 15.89 -4.62 -5.45
CA ARG A 333 14.82 -4.25 -6.37
C ARG A 333 15.12 -2.92 -7.03
N ILE A 334 15.05 -2.88 -8.36
CA ILE A 334 15.05 -1.63 -9.12
C ILE A 334 13.60 -1.36 -9.55
N PRO A 335 12.93 -0.35 -8.97
CA PRO A 335 11.53 -0.05 -9.27
C PRO A 335 11.31 0.29 -10.74
N LYS A 336 10.11 0.03 -11.28
CA LYS A 336 9.78 0.34 -12.68
C LYS A 336 9.85 1.84 -13.02
N TRP A 337 9.59 2.72 -12.05
CA TRP A 337 9.68 4.17 -12.25
C TRP A 337 11.13 4.65 -12.42
N CYS A 338 12.13 3.92 -11.96
CA CYS A 338 13.54 4.26 -12.11
C CYS A 338 14.03 3.85 -13.51
N LYS A 339 14.40 4.80 -14.35
CA LYS A 339 14.91 4.50 -15.71
C LYS A 339 16.20 3.69 -15.67
N GLN A 340 17.15 4.11 -14.85
CA GLN A 340 18.45 3.45 -14.69
C GLN A 340 19.01 3.72 -13.31
N ALA A 341 19.22 2.67 -12.53
CA ALA A 341 19.88 2.72 -11.23
C ALA A 341 21.39 2.59 -11.36
N GLY A 342 22.11 3.18 -10.40
CA GLY A 342 23.55 2.97 -10.21
C GLY A 342 23.83 2.17 -8.95
N ILE A 343 24.65 1.13 -9.03
CA ILE A 343 25.08 0.34 -7.87
C ILE A 343 26.60 0.43 -7.74
N SER A 344 27.05 0.86 -6.56
CA SER A 344 28.47 0.93 -6.20
C SER A 344 28.76 0.03 -5.01
N VAL A 345 29.95 -0.51 -4.95
CA VAL A 345 30.44 -1.31 -3.82
C VAL A 345 31.78 -0.73 -3.35
N ASN A 346 31.85 -0.34 -2.06
CA ASN A 346 33.02 0.26 -1.45
C ASN A 346 33.53 1.49 -2.24
N GLY A 347 32.59 2.31 -2.75
CA GLY A 347 32.88 3.51 -3.53
C GLY A 347 33.25 3.28 -5.00
N GLN A 348 33.24 2.04 -5.48
CA GLN A 348 33.49 1.73 -6.89
C GLN A 348 32.19 1.34 -7.59
N LEU A 349 31.88 1.99 -8.71
CA LEU A 349 30.73 1.67 -9.53
C LEU A 349 30.86 0.20 -10.02
N LEU A 350 29.84 -0.60 -9.67
CA LEU A 350 29.74 -2.00 -10.07
C LEU A 350 28.95 -2.16 -11.37
N GLN A 351 27.75 -1.58 -11.42
CA GLN A 351 26.83 -1.74 -12.56
C GLN A 351 25.78 -0.65 -12.63
N HIS A 352 25.24 -0.45 -13.84
CA HIS A 352 23.98 0.23 -14.10
C HIS A 352 22.89 -0.80 -14.41
N VAL A 353 21.69 -0.60 -13.86
CA VAL A 353 20.58 -1.55 -14.01
C VAL A 353 19.31 -0.80 -14.37
N GLU A 354 18.63 -1.24 -15.41
CA GLU A 354 17.33 -0.70 -15.80
C GLU A 354 16.23 -1.04 -14.78
N GLY A 355 15.21 -0.20 -14.69
CA GLY A 355 14.04 -0.42 -13.83
C GLY A 355 13.24 -1.68 -14.16
N GLY A 356 12.46 -2.12 -13.20
CA GLY A 356 11.56 -3.26 -13.34
C GLY A 356 12.25 -4.62 -13.20
N ARG A 357 13.35 -4.70 -12.46
CA ARG A 357 14.08 -5.98 -12.22
C ARG A 357 14.80 -6.01 -10.88
N MET A 358 15.20 -7.22 -10.48
CA MET A 358 16.13 -7.39 -9.37
C MET A 358 17.57 -7.28 -9.90
N ALA A 359 18.37 -6.44 -9.25
CA ALA A 359 19.80 -6.36 -9.46
C ALA A 359 20.52 -7.31 -8.49
N VAL A 360 21.49 -8.07 -8.96
CA VAL A 360 22.22 -9.05 -8.15
C VAL A 360 23.64 -8.57 -7.88
N VAL A 361 24.02 -8.52 -6.61
CA VAL A 361 25.38 -8.27 -6.14
C VAL A 361 25.89 -9.55 -5.50
N ASP A 362 26.43 -10.47 -6.32
CA ASP A 362 27.01 -11.75 -5.87
C ASP A 362 28.50 -11.57 -5.65
N ARG A 363 28.94 -11.76 -4.40
CA ARG A 363 30.34 -11.56 -4.04
C ARG A 363 30.72 -12.19 -2.70
N ILE A 364 32.03 -12.28 -2.46
CA ILE A 364 32.58 -12.56 -1.14
C ILE A 364 32.52 -11.29 -0.29
N TRP A 365 31.71 -11.33 0.78
CA TRP A 365 31.49 -10.22 1.69
C TRP A 365 32.42 -10.25 2.87
N LYS A 366 32.87 -9.06 3.28
CA LYS A 366 33.65 -8.82 4.51
C LYS A 366 32.93 -7.81 5.39
N LYS A 367 33.15 -7.93 6.70
CA LYS A 367 32.61 -6.92 7.63
C LYS A 367 33.09 -5.52 7.23
N GLY A 368 32.16 -4.59 7.15
CA GLY A 368 32.36 -3.19 6.74
C GLY A 368 32.16 -2.95 5.23
N ASP A 369 31.94 -3.99 4.43
CA ASP A 369 31.57 -3.79 3.02
C ASP A 369 30.28 -2.99 2.92
N ARG A 370 30.24 -2.03 1.99
CA ARG A 370 29.13 -1.11 1.76
C ARG A 370 28.68 -1.15 0.32
N VAL A 371 27.37 -1.30 0.13
CA VAL A 371 26.71 -1.14 -1.16
C VAL A 371 25.93 0.17 -1.15
N GLU A 372 26.06 0.94 -2.20
CA GLU A 372 25.29 2.17 -2.44
C GLU A 372 24.43 1.98 -3.68
N LEU A 373 23.13 2.13 -3.50
CA LEU A 373 22.12 2.12 -4.56
C LEU A 373 21.63 3.54 -4.78
N HIS A 374 21.74 4.01 -6.02
CA HIS A 374 21.21 5.29 -6.46
C HIS A 374 20.06 5.06 -7.43
N LEU A 375 18.89 5.59 -7.11
CA LEU A 375 17.64 5.47 -7.86
C LEU A 375 17.19 6.86 -8.36
N PRO A 376 17.74 7.41 -9.46
CA PRO A 376 17.42 8.75 -9.93
C PRO A 376 15.92 8.95 -10.12
N MET A 377 15.37 9.99 -9.46
CA MET A 377 13.94 10.31 -9.45
C MET A 377 13.66 11.54 -10.31
N GLU A 378 12.98 11.34 -11.42
CA GLU A 378 12.42 12.41 -12.25
C GLU A 378 10.95 12.67 -11.90
N VAL A 379 10.47 13.87 -12.20
CA VAL A 379 9.03 14.15 -12.14
C VAL A 379 8.36 13.55 -13.37
N THR A 380 7.37 12.73 -13.14
CA THR A 380 6.54 12.08 -14.16
C THR A 380 5.07 12.41 -13.93
N ALA A 381 4.22 12.10 -14.89
CA ALA A 381 2.79 12.27 -14.76
C ALA A 381 2.06 11.14 -15.48
N ASP A 382 0.97 10.68 -14.89
CA ASP A 382 0.08 9.69 -15.48
C ASP A 382 -1.34 10.24 -15.66
N THR A 383 -2.11 9.63 -16.57
CA THR A 383 -3.48 10.02 -16.87
C THR A 383 -4.45 9.24 -16.00
N TRP A 384 -5.46 9.97 -15.50
CA TRP A 384 -6.48 9.48 -14.60
C TRP A 384 -7.90 9.86 -15.07
N TYR A 385 -8.84 9.91 -14.13
CA TYR A 385 -10.25 10.19 -14.42
C TYR A 385 -10.44 11.52 -15.20
N GLU A 386 -11.33 11.53 -16.20
CA GLU A 386 -11.61 12.70 -17.07
C GLU A 386 -10.34 13.30 -17.71
N ASN A 387 -9.37 12.46 -18.07
CA ASN A 387 -8.06 12.86 -18.59
C ASN A 387 -7.28 13.82 -17.68
N SER A 388 -7.60 13.85 -16.40
CA SER A 388 -6.79 14.54 -15.38
C SER A 388 -5.40 13.93 -15.29
N VAL A 389 -4.50 14.66 -14.65
CA VAL A 389 -3.13 14.19 -14.44
C VAL A 389 -2.77 14.19 -12.96
N ALA A 390 -2.07 13.16 -12.53
CA ALA A 390 -1.40 13.11 -11.23
C ALA A 390 0.11 13.23 -11.43
N ILE A 391 0.76 13.97 -10.55
CA ILE A 391 2.20 14.25 -10.58
C ILE A 391 2.91 13.28 -9.65
N GLU A 392 3.98 12.68 -10.13
CA GLU A 392 4.73 11.63 -9.43
C GLU A 392 6.23 11.93 -9.44
N ARG A 393 6.95 11.48 -8.41
CA ARG A 393 8.41 11.45 -8.36
C ARG A 393 8.87 10.25 -7.53
N GLY A 394 9.53 9.30 -8.17
CA GLY A 394 9.81 8.01 -7.54
C GLY A 394 8.52 7.28 -7.16
N PRO A 395 8.39 6.71 -5.95
CA PRO A 395 7.17 6.06 -5.50
C PRO A 395 6.10 7.05 -5.00
N LEU A 396 6.44 8.34 -4.87
CA LEU A 396 5.58 9.37 -4.30
C LEU A 396 4.66 9.99 -5.34
N VAL A 397 3.40 10.15 -4.96
CA VAL A 397 2.40 10.97 -5.63
C VAL A 397 2.38 12.34 -4.95
N PHE A 398 2.15 13.40 -5.72
CA PHE A 398 2.13 14.76 -5.21
C PHE A 398 0.74 15.37 -5.33
N ALA A 399 0.36 16.12 -4.32
CA ALA A 399 -0.94 16.77 -4.23
C ALA A 399 -0.81 18.24 -3.85
N LEU A 400 -1.81 19.03 -4.16
CA LEU A 400 -1.87 20.46 -3.84
C LEU A 400 -1.68 20.65 -2.33
N LYS A 401 -0.67 21.45 -1.95
CA LYS A 401 -0.50 21.94 -0.59
C LYS A 401 -1.57 22.99 -0.31
N MET A 402 -2.47 22.69 0.60
CA MET A 402 -3.57 23.58 0.98
C MET A 402 -3.41 24.10 2.40
N GLU A 403 -3.76 25.38 2.62
CA GLU A 403 -3.94 25.89 3.97
C GLU A 403 -5.29 25.44 4.51
N GLU A 404 -5.32 25.00 5.76
CA GLU A 404 -6.46 24.31 6.34
C GLU A 404 -6.72 24.73 7.78
N LYS A 405 -7.99 24.72 8.16
CA LYS A 405 -8.47 24.98 9.50
C LYS A 405 -8.98 23.69 10.12
N TRP A 406 -8.40 23.31 11.25
CA TRP A 406 -8.81 22.16 12.06
C TRP A 406 -9.73 22.61 13.19
N GLU A 407 -10.87 21.95 13.33
CA GLU A 407 -11.84 22.20 14.40
C GLU A 407 -12.18 20.90 15.13
N LYS A 408 -11.85 20.83 16.41
CA LYS A 408 -12.25 19.72 17.27
C LYS A 408 -13.72 19.86 17.67
N LYS A 409 -14.54 18.86 17.34
CA LYS A 409 -15.98 18.82 17.63
C LYS A 409 -16.32 17.61 18.48
N LYS A 410 -17.27 17.74 19.39
CA LYS A 410 -17.76 16.63 20.21
C LYS A 410 -18.81 15.84 19.44
N PHE A 411 -18.86 14.52 19.69
CA PHE A 411 -20.00 13.70 19.33
C PHE A 411 -21.06 13.76 20.43
N GLU A 412 -22.32 13.75 20.02
CA GLU A 412 -23.44 13.49 20.92
C GLU A 412 -23.63 11.99 21.11
N GLU A 413 -23.33 11.20 20.09
CA GLU A 413 -23.45 9.76 20.06
C GLU A 413 -22.17 9.08 20.58
N PRO A 414 -22.25 8.28 21.65
CA PRO A 414 -21.06 7.71 22.30
C PRO A 414 -20.35 6.63 21.46
N TRP A 415 -21.03 6.01 20.47
CA TRP A 415 -20.46 4.94 19.65
C TRP A 415 -19.44 5.40 18.61
N TYR A 416 -19.36 6.70 18.28
CA TYR A 416 -18.31 7.25 17.42
C TYR A 416 -17.07 7.71 18.20
N GLY A 417 -17.08 7.61 19.52
CA GLY A 417 -16.04 8.12 20.40
C GLY A 417 -16.34 9.54 20.92
N PRO A 418 -15.39 10.15 21.64
CA PRO A 418 -15.65 11.41 22.35
C PRO A 418 -15.64 12.65 21.44
N TYR A 419 -14.93 12.61 20.32
CA TYR A 419 -14.77 13.74 19.41
C TYR A 419 -14.30 13.32 18.01
N TYR A 420 -14.39 14.26 17.09
CA TYR A 420 -13.80 14.20 15.77
C TYR A 420 -13.18 15.55 15.39
N TYR A 421 -12.34 15.54 14.38
CA TYR A 421 -11.85 16.75 13.73
C TYR A 421 -12.60 16.98 12.41
N ALA A 422 -13.09 18.22 12.24
CA ALA A 422 -13.48 18.74 10.94
C ALA A 422 -12.33 19.57 10.37
N VAL A 423 -12.03 19.43 9.08
CA VAL A 423 -10.97 20.17 8.40
C VAL A 423 -11.53 20.82 7.15
N THR A 424 -11.31 22.13 7.02
CA THR A 424 -11.81 22.93 5.90
C THR A 424 -10.69 23.76 5.26
N PRO A 425 -10.71 23.98 3.93
CA PRO A 425 -9.72 24.81 3.27
C PRO A 425 -9.94 26.29 3.61
N THR A 426 -8.85 27.04 3.71
CA THR A 426 -8.87 28.50 3.94
C THR A 426 -8.46 29.28 2.70
N GLU A 427 -8.12 28.60 1.61
CA GLU A 427 -7.71 29.16 0.32
C GLU A 427 -8.34 28.39 -0.85
N PRO A 428 -8.30 28.92 -2.07
CA PRO A 428 -8.79 28.21 -3.25
C PRO A 428 -8.04 26.88 -3.50
N TRP A 429 -8.76 25.88 -3.99
CA TRP A 429 -8.24 24.53 -4.29
C TRP A 429 -8.46 24.12 -5.77
N ASN A 430 -9.34 24.78 -6.47
CA ASN A 430 -9.86 24.41 -7.78
C ASN A 430 -8.95 24.89 -8.94
N TYR A 431 -7.72 24.41 -8.96
CA TYR A 431 -6.72 24.74 -9.95
C TYR A 431 -6.62 23.69 -11.07
N GLY A 432 -6.39 24.15 -12.30
CA GLY A 432 -5.95 23.32 -13.43
C GLY A 432 -4.53 23.68 -13.84
N LEU A 433 -3.76 22.68 -14.30
CA LEU A 433 -2.40 22.89 -14.81
C LEU A 433 -2.42 23.52 -16.19
N VAL A 434 -1.62 24.58 -16.39
CA VAL A 434 -1.63 25.35 -17.65
C VAL A 434 -0.75 24.68 -18.70
N ASP A 435 -1.28 24.44 -19.90
CA ASP A 435 -0.56 23.90 -21.07
C ASP A 435 0.34 22.70 -20.74
N PHE A 436 -0.10 21.90 -19.79
CA PHE A 436 0.71 20.80 -19.26
C PHE A 436 0.85 19.66 -20.29
N ASN A 437 2.10 19.33 -20.61
CA ASN A 437 2.45 18.19 -21.44
C ASN A 437 2.98 17.05 -20.56
N ARG A 438 2.23 15.96 -20.43
CA ARG A 438 2.57 14.79 -19.62
C ARG A 438 3.94 14.20 -19.96
N SER A 439 4.30 14.12 -21.25
CA SER A 439 5.60 13.55 -21.66
C SER A 439 6.80 14.43 -21.28
N LYS A 440 6.53 15.67 -20.87
CA LYS A 440 7.53 16.67 -20.44
C LYS A 440 7.29 17.13 -18.99
N ALA A 441 6.67 16.29 -18.16
CA ALA A 441 6.30 16.66 -16.78
C ALA A 441 7.48 17.26 -15.99
N ASN A 442 8.67 16.72 -16.17
CA ASN A 442 9.87 17.21 -15.51
C ASN A 442 10.29 18.63 -15.95
N GLU A 443 9.97 19.04 -17.18
CA GLU A 443 10.23 20.39 -17.69
C GLU A 443 9.25 21.42 -17.11
N HIS A 444 8.03 21.00 -16.75
CA HIS A 444 6.99 21.84 -16.16
C HIS A 444 7.13 21.99 -14.63
N ALA A 445 7.99 21.20 -13.99
CA ALA A 445 8.11 21.10 -12.56
C ALA A 445 9.39 21.75 -12.04
N ARG A 446 9.28 22.52 -10.95
CA ARG A 446 10.44 22.98 -10.19
C ARG A 446 10.47 22.27 -8.84
N VAL A 447 11.37 21.32 -8.68
CA VAL A 447 11.54 20.53 -7.46
C VAL A 447 12.42 21.27 -6.46
N THR A 448 11.99 21.36 -5.21
CA THR A 448 12.77 21.83 -4.08
C THR A 448 12.84 20.72 -3.04
N ILE A 449 14.02 20.35 -2.61
CA ILE A 449 14.25 19.39 -1.52
C ILE A 449 14.69 20.18 -0.29
N HIS A 450 14.14 19.84 0.85
CA HIS A 450 14.46 20.42 2.17
C HIS A 450 15.23 19.40 3.01
N PRO A 451 16.58 19.36 2.92
CA PRO A 451 17.39 18.34 3.59
C PRO A 451 17.21 18.33 5.11
N GLU A 452 16.93 19.47 5.71
CA GLU A 452 16.69 19.65 7.15
C GLU A 452 15.40 18.92 7.62
N LYS A 453 14.46 18.64 6.71
CA LYS A 453 13.22 17.93 7.01
C LYS A 453 13.31 16.42 6.76
N GLN A 454 14.32 15.96 6.00
CA GLN A 454 14.49 14.54 5.68
C GLN A 454 14.75 13.70 6.93
N SER A 455 15.40 14.25 7.94
CA SER A 455 15.69 13.57 9.21
C SER A 455 14.53 13.58 10.20
N SER A 456 13.35 14.08 9.82
CA SER A 456 12.17 14.03 10.69
C SER A 456 11.77 12.58 10.98
N ILE A 457 11.48 12.29 12.25
CA ILE A 457 10.94 10.99 12.68
C ILE A 457 9.58 10.71 12.02
N PHE A 458 8.81 11.78 11.75
CA PHE A 458 7.52 11.70 11.09
C PHE A 458 7.43 12.75 9.97
N PRO A 459 7.83 12.40 8.73
CA PRO A 459 7.79 13.33 7.60
C PRO A 459 6.39 13.48 6.98
N TRP A 460 5.41 12.72 7.46
CA TRP A 460 4.09 12.55 6.82
C TRP A 460 3.07 13.60 7.29
N ASN A 461 3.47 14.86 7.31
CA ASN A 461 2.58 15.99 7.52
C ASN A 461 3.02 17.22 6.72
N LYS A 462 2.15 18.21 6.61
CA LYS A 462 2.37 19.41 5.79
C LYS A 462 3.61 20.21 6.22
N GLU A 463 3.85 20.31 7.51
CA GLU A 463 4.95 21.09 8.10
C GLU A 463 6.31 20.43 7.85
N ASN A 464 6.34 19.11 7.89
CA ASN A 464 7.57 18.32 7.74
C ASN A 464 7.82 17.83 6.32
N ALA A 465 6.91 18.13 5.36
CA ALA A 465 7.06 17.70 3.97
C ALA A 465 8.45 18.07 3.41
N PRO A 466 9.32 17.10 3.08
CA PRO A 466 10.70 17.40 2.71
C PRO A 466 10.88 17.74 1.23
N ILE A 467 9.84 17.58 0.41
CA ILE A 467 9.87 17.84 -1.02
C ILE A 467 8.69 18.72 -1.41
N GLU A 468 8.98 19.77 -2.16
CA GLU A 468 7.98 20.62 -2.81
C GLU A 468 8.19 20.61 -4.32
N ILE A 469 7.09 20.54 -5.08
CA ILE A 469 7.08 20.70 -6.53
C ILE A 469 6.20 21.90 -6.87
N ARG A 470 6.77 22.90 -7.58
CA ARG A 470 6.03 24.07 -8.01
C ARG A 470 5.68 23.97 -9.48
N MET A 471 4.45 24.30 -9.81
CA MET A 471 3.88 24.20 -11.15
C MET A 471 2.97 25.38 -11.48
N LYS A 472 2.85 25.70 -12.78
CA LYS A 472 1.96 26.73 -13.27
C LYS A 472 0.53 26.25 -13.35
N ALA A 473 -0.39 27.03 -12.84
CA ALA A 473 -1.81 26.71 -12.79
C ALA A 473 -2.70 27.95 -13.00
N ARG A 474 -4.00 27.71 -13.25
CA ARG A 474 -5.06 28.73 -13.22
C ARG A 474 -6.24 28.21 -12.41
N LEU A 475 -6.99 29.13 -11.80
CA LEU A 475 -8.26 28.80 -11.17
C LEU A 475 -9.27 28.35 -12.22
N ILE A 476 -10.12 27.41 -11.85
CA ILE A 476 -11.30 26.96 -12.59
C ILE A 476 -12.56 27.32 -11.76
N PRO A 477 -13.11 28.54 -11.88
CA PRO A 477 -14.20 29.00 -11.03
C PRO A 477 -15.50 28.20 -11.18
N SER A 478 -15.67 27.50 -12.29
CA SER A 478 -16.77 26.57 -12.53
C SER A 478 -16.65 25.26 -11.73
N TRP A 479 -15.44 24.88 -11.32
CA TRP A 479 -15.21 23.70 -10.48
C TRP A 479 -15.47 24.06 -9.02
N LYS A 480 -16.65 23.75 -8.53
CA LYS A 480 -17.16 24.15 -7.21
C LYS A 480 -17.38 22.92 -6.34
N LEU A 481 -17.54 23.16 -5.06
CA LEU A 481 -18.01 22.12 -4.12
C LEU A 481 -19.36 21.57 -4.55
N TYR A 482 -19.49 20.26 -4.46
CA TYR A 482 -20.74 19.53 -4.57
C TYR A 482 -20.81 18.49 -3.46
N ASN A 483 -21.83 18.56 -2.64
CA ASN A 483 -22.04 17.65 -1.51
C ASN A 483 -20.79 17.55 -0.58
N GLU A 484 -20.19 18.72 -0.27
CA GLU A 484 -18.95 18.85 0.52
C GLU A 484 -17.76 18.03 -0.02
N MET A 485 -17.73 17.74 -1.31
CA MET A 485 -16.62 17.14 -2.04
C MET A 485 -16.16 18.10 -3.15
N ALA A 486 -15.00 17.85 -3.73
CA ALA A 486 -14.68 18.43 -5.03
C ALA A 486 -15.82 18.09 -6.00
N GLY A 487 -16.36 19.09 -6.68
CA GLY A 487 -17.46 18.88 -7.64
C GLY A 487 -17.01 18.00 -8.82
N PRO A 488 -17.90 17.79 -9.80
CA PRO A 488 -17.54 16.98 -10.97
C PRO A 488 -16.20 17.39 -11.54
N GLN A 489 -15.32 16.42 -11.73
CA GLN A 489 -13.97 16.63 -12.25
C GLN A 489 -14.05 17.26 -13.64
N PRO A 490 -13.45 18.45 -13.87
CA PRO A 490 -13.39 19.01 -15.20
C PRO A 490 -12.60 18.13 -16.16
N TYR A 491 -13.13 17.89 -17.34
CA TYR A 491 -12.42 17.15 -18.38
C TYR A 491 -11.21 17.95 -18.89
N SER A 492 -10.04 17.36 -18.98
CA SER A 492 -8.88 17.96 -19.64
C SER A 492 -9.05 17.86 -21.17
N PHE A 493 -8.77 18.81 -21.94
CA PHE A 493 -8.34 20.18 -21.80
C PHE A 493 -9.56 21.10 -21.67
N CYS A 494 -9.92 21.53 -20.49
CA CYS A 494 -11.04 22.43 -20.33
C CYS A 494 -10.64 23.88 -20.62
N SER A 495 -11.60 24.63 -21.19
CA SER A 495 -11.46 26.06 -21.46
C SER A 495 -11.78 26.94 -20.24
N GLY A 496 -11.94 26.32 -19.07
CA GLY A 496 -12.48 26.98 -17.89
C GLY A 496 -11.47 27.69 -16.99
N GLY A 497 -10.20 27.72 -17.37
CA GLY A 497 -9.18 28.43 -16.59
C GLY A 497 -9.33 29.95 -16.74
N GLU A 498 -9.69 30.63 -15.65
CA GLU A 498 -9.87 32.08 -15.59
C GLU A 498 -8.83 32.74 -14.70
N GLY A 499 -8.59 34.02 -14.94
CA GLY A 499 -7.64 34.80 -14.14
C GLY A 499 -6.17 34.64 -14.60
N PRO A 500 -5.25 35.28 -13.89
CA PRO A 500 -3.83 35.22 -14.21
C PRO A 500 -3.27 33.82 -13.91
N GLU A 501 -2.23 33.47 -14.67
CA GLU A 501 -1.41 32.31 -14.36
C GLU A 501 -0.75 32.51 -12.98
N THR A 502 -0.79 31.48 -12.16
CA THR A 502 -0.20 31.47 -10.82
C THR A 502 0.70 30.24 -10.64
N GLU A 503 1.56 30.26 -9.66
CA GLU A 503 2.36 29.10 -9.26
C GLU A 503 1.69 28.42 -8.06
N ILE A 504 1.42 27.12 -8.16
CA ILE A 504 0.93 26.28 -7.06
C ILE A 504 2.05 25.40 -6.54
N THR A 505 1.96 25.03 -5.27
CA THR A 505 2.91 24.13 -4.61
C THR A 505 2.26 22.80 -4.35
N LEU A 506 2.94 21.73 -4.74
CA LEU A 506 2.56 20.35 -4.47
C LEU A 506 3.53 19.76 -3.44
N ILE A 507 3.02 18.92 -2.55
CA ILE A 507 3.81 18.13 -1.58
C ILE A 507 3.43 16.66 -1.70
N PRO A 508 4.22 15.72 -1.13
CA PRO A 508 3.86 14.31 -1.17
C PRO A 508 2.44 14.08 -0.63
N TYR A 509 1.67 13.27 -1.32
CA TYR A 509 0.30 12.90 -0.95
C TYR A 509 0.19 12.48 0.52
N GLY A 510 1.15 11.65 0.97
CA GLY A 510 1.23 11.18 2.36
C GLY A 510 1.37 12.29 3.40
N CYS A 511 1.75 13.51 2.97
CA CYS A 511 1.91 14.69 3.84
C CYS A 511 0.66 15.59 3.87
N THR A 512 -0.45 15.20 3.23
CA THR A 512 -1.65 16.05 3.08
C THR A 512 -2.84 15.50 3.84
N THR A 513 -3.67 16.39 4.38
CA THR A 513 -5.01 16.09 4.87
C THR A 513 -6.05 16.51 3.84
N LEU A 514 -6.09 17.79 3.49
CA LEU A 514 -6.83 18.28 2.33
C LEU A 514 -5.91 18.24 1.10
N ARG A 515 -6.47 17.89 -0.06
CA ARG A 515 -5.69 17.69 -1.28
C ARG A 515 -6.49 17.77 -2.57
N ILE A 516 -5.81 18.16 -3.63
CA ILE A 516 -6.14 17.83 -5.02
C ILE A 516 -4.95 17.07 -5.58
N THR A 517 -5.19 15.88 -6.08
CA THR A 517 -4.17 14.97 -6.62
C THR A 517 -4.32 14.80 -8.12
N GLU A 518 -5.57 14.76 -8.59
CA GLU A 518 -5.92 14.67 -10.01
C GLU A 518 -6.26 16.06 -10.53
N PHE A 519 -5.35 16.64 -11.30
CA PHE A 519 -5.48 17.98 -11.84
C PHE A 519 -6.07 17.95 -13.25
N PRO A 520 -7.14 18.72 -13.54
CA PRO A 520 -7.48 18.99 -14.94
C PRO A 520 -6.37 19.80 -15.60
N VAL A 521 -6.21 19.63 -16.91
CA VAL A 521 -5.33 20.47 -17.72
C VAL A 521 -6.18 21.55 -18.40
N VAL A 522 -5.75 22.81 -18.29
CA VAL A 522 -6.37 23.96 -18.93
C VAL A 522 -5.49 24.41 -20.10
N GLY A 523 -6.09 24.64 -21.26
CA GLY A 523 -5.39 25.18 -22.41
C GLY A 523 -5.00 26.64 -22.23
N ALA A 524 -4.06 27.14 -23.05
CA ALA A 524 -3.78 28.56 -23.14
C ALA A 524 -5.07 29.31 -23.49
N SER A 525 -5.32 30.44 -22.82
CA SER A 525 -6.35 31.38 -23.25
C SER A 525 -5.94 31.94 -24.60
N HIS A 526 -6.68 31.59 -25.67
CA HIS A 526 -6.55 32.20 -26.97
C HIS A 526 -7.03 33.66 -26.94
#